data_bbc9dfe7c606d7075e98ee2f00537fa2
#
_entry.id   bbc9dfe7c606d7075e98ee2f00537fa2
#
_cell.length_a   1.000
_cell.length_b   1.000
_cell.length_c   1.000
_cell.angle_alpha   90.00
_cell.angle_beta   90.00
_cell.angle_gamma   90.00
#
_symmetry.space_group_name_H-M   'P 1'
#
loop_
_entity.id
_entity.type
_entity.pdbx_description
1 polymer ?
#
loop_
_entity_poly.entity_id
_entity_poly.type
_entity_poly.pdbx_seq_one_letter_code
_entity_poly.pdbx_strand_id
1 'polypeptide(L)'
;MTPRRHSYDAKICPATNLHPIRTGRSPIFGGIYLESVPKCVTHRGHRHGEIERYFYMIDISQYLHVQDIALRVLHDIVPFIKSGNTELDVSDVCTQLLEQYGAKDCWYHNVPALVLVGERTTLSIPGTDYRPLDVAIGANDLVTIDLSPMVDGFWGDCARSYIVEFGSVRSPRKSSTLDHGMYTERELHVLMKEIATPETSMHELYSLINRTIETMGYKNLDFRGNLGHSIEKYLDDRRYIEANNQTMLGDCNLFTFEPHICRTDSRWGLKMENIYYFEDEKVTPLGSPQLLEAVS
;
A
#
# COMPACT_ATOMS: atom_id res chain seq x y z
N MET A 1 47.03 4.70 -11.17
CA MET A 1 45.90 5.38 -11.78
C MET A 1 44.81 5.48 -10.73
N THR A 2 44.62 6.63 -10.16
CA THR A 2 43.70 6.94 -9.05
C THR A 2 42.33 7.37 -9.62
N PRO A 3 41.19 6.93 -9.09
CA PRO A 3 39.89 7.37 -9.55
C PRO A 3 39.54 8.76 -8.99
N ARG A 4 39.02 9.61 -9.86
CA ARG A 4 38.55 10.96 -9.55
C ARG A 4 37.27 10.92 -8.72
N ARG A 5 37.27 11.63 -7.60
CA ARG A 5 36.08 11.96 -6.83
C ARG A 5 35.31 13.08 -7.52
N HIS A 6 34.01 12.87 -7.80
CA HIS A 6 33.08 13.95 -8.12
C HIS A 6 32.48 14.46 -6.81
N SER A 7 32.74 15.76 -6.52
CA SER A 7 32.10 16.50 -5.44
C SER A 7 30.75 17.04 -5.92
N TYR A 8 29.66 16.71 -5.20
CA TYR A 8 28.40 17.41 -5.37
C TYR A 8 28.29 18.51 -4.32
N ASP A 9 28.21 19.76 -4.78
CA ASP A 9 27.97 20.93 -3.93
C ASP A 9 26.49 20.98 -3.52
N ALA A 10 26.22 20.80 -2.24
CA ALA A 10 24.92 21.02 -1.66
C ALA A 10 24.73 22.49 -1.33
N LYS A 11 23.75 23.14 -1.92
CA LYS A 11 23.33 24.50 -1.56
C LYS A 11 22.51 24.48 -0.27
N ILE A 12 23.04 25.14 0.75
CA ILE A 12 22.39 25.40 2.05
C ILE A 12 21.48 26.62 1.89
N CYS A 13 20.16 26.48 2.18
CA CYS A 13 19.26 27.63 2.33
C CYS A 13 19.24 28.10 3.79
N PRO A 14 19.30 29.42 4.03
CA PRO A 14 19.27 29.97 5.39
C PRO A 14 17.83 30.06 5.92
N ALA A 15 17.68 29.80 7.22
CA ALA A 15 16.43 29.93 7.98
C ALA A 15 15.94 31.39 8.00
N THR A 16 14.70 31.63 7.58
CA THR A 16 14.05 32.94 7.67
C THR A 16 13.18 33.06 8.91
N ASN A 17 13.41 34.11 9.68
CA ASN A 17 12.66 34.50 10.90
C ASN A 17 11.19 34.80 10.59
N LEU A 18 10.30 34.21 11.36
CA LEU A 18 8.87 34.52 11.36
C LEU A 18 8.56 35.66 12.33
N HIS A 19 7.99 36.75 11.82
CA HIS A 19 7.29 37.76 12.62
C HIS A 19 5.76 37.56 12.54
N PRO A 20 5.00 37.85 13.62
CA PRO A 20 3.57 37.57 13.67
C PRO A 20 2.77 38.67 12.94
N ILE A 21 1.80 38.26 12.12
CA ILE A 21 0.84 39.17 11.45
C ILE A 21 -0.51 39.13 12.18
N ARG A 22 -1.02 40.35 12.42
CA ARG A 22 -2.29 40.69 13.07
C ARG A 22 -3.52 40.29 12.20
N THR A 23 -4.57 39.92 12.92
CA THR A 23 -5.93 39.62 12.42
C THR A 23 -6.64 40.83 11.80
N GLY A 24 -7.24 40.64 10.61
CA GLY A 24 -8.21 41.54 9.96
C GLY A 24 -9.27 40.77 9.19
N ARG A 25 -10.54 41.15 9.35
CA ARG A 25 -11.79 40.45 8.94
C ARG A 25 -12.02 40.40 7.43
N SER A 26 -12.75 39.32 7.04
CA SER A 26 -13.37 38.91 5.74
C SER A 26 -14.08 40.01 4.92
N PRO A 27 -14.55 39.75 3.65
CA PRO A 27 -15.17 38.52 3.13
C PRO A 27 -15.04 38.20 1.60
N ILE A 28 -15.54 37.01 1.18
CA ILE A 28 -16.21 36.66 -0.11
C ILE A 28 -15.36 35.98 -1.21
N PHE A 29 -15.73 34.69 -1.48
CA PHE A 29 -15.65 33.89 -2.71
C PHE A 29 -14.39 33.96 -3.61
N GLY A 30 -13.65 32.86 -3.66
CA GLY A 30 -12.64 32.58 -4.70
C GLY A 30 -11.91 31.29 -4.37
N GLY A 31 -11.88 30.36 -5.33
CA GLY A 31 -11.39 28.99 -5.18
C GLY A 31 -10.06 28.87 -4.42
N ILE A 32 -10.03 27.97 -3.45
CA ILE A 32 -8.83 27.65 -2.68
C ILE A 32 -8.00 26.69 -3.53
N TYR A 33 -6.95 27.21 -4.18
CA TYR A 33 -5.80 26.39 -4.52
C TYR A 33 -5.05 26.12 -3.21
N LEU A 34 -5.20 24.92 -2.68
CA LEU A 34 -4.30 24.44 -1.64
C LEU A 34 -2.94 24.21 -2.30
N GLU A 35 -2.00 25.13 -2.10
CA GLU A 35 -0.59 24.85 -2.31
C GLU A 35 -0.23 23.65 -1.41
N SER A 36 0.14 22.54 -2.03
CA SER A 36 0.62 21.36 -1.33
C SER A 36 1.93 21.70 -0.62
N VAL A 37 1.88 21.83 0.69
CA VAL A 37 3.10 21.91 1.51
C VAL A 37 3.81 20.57 1.37
N PRO A 38 5.11 20.54 0.95
CA PRO A 38 5.82 19.28 0.85
C PRO A 38 5.89 18.61 2.23
N LYS A 39 5.44 17.36 2.32
CA LYS A 39 5.50 16.58 3.55
C LYS A 39 6.94 16.08 3.77
N CYS A 40 7.45 16.28 4.98
CA CYS A 40 8.81 15.92 5.36
C CYS A 40 8.85 14.50 5.95
N VAL A 41 9.70 13.63 5.42
CA VAL A 41 9.97 12.30 5.96
C VAL A 41 11.37 12.27 6.57
N THR A 42 11.53 11.77 7.79
CA THR A 42 12.80 11.75 8.51
C THR A 42 13.61 10.49 8.25
N HIS A 43 14.89 10.63 7.93
CA HIS A 43 15.82 9.52 7.78
C HIS A 43 16.98 9.60 8.77
N ARG A 44 17.48 8.44 9.24
CA ARG A 44 18.71 8.32 10.01
C ARG A 44 19.90 7.97 9.12
N GLY A 45 20.92 8.81 9.12
CA GLY A 45 22.23 8.49 8.53
C GLY A 45 23.25 8.17 9.63
N HIS A 46 24.01 7.08 9.50
CA HIS A 46 25.12 6.78 10.41
C HIS A 46 26.40 7.46 9.95
N ARG A 47 26.93 8.39 10.77
CA ARG A 47 28.37 8.71 10.80
C ARG A 47 28.89 8.48 12.20
N HIS A 48 30.16 7.99 12.28
CA HIS A 48 30.87 7.60 13.51
C HIS A 48 30.55 8.52 14.70
N GLY A 49 29.80 8.00 15.69
CA GLY A 49 29.70 8.54 17.03
C GLY A 49 28.57 9.54 17.31
N GLU A 50 27.92 10.13 16.32
CA GLU A 50 26.78 11.02 16.52
C GLU A 50 25.64 10.62 15.58
N ILE A 51 24.43 10.45 16.13
CA ILE A 51 23.21 10.21 15.35
C ILE A 51 22.72 11.56 14.88
N GLU A 52 23.18 12.03 13.70
CA GLU A 52 22.56 13.17 13.04
C GLU A 52 21.29 12.71 12.33
N ARG A 53 20.14 13.26 12.70
CA ARG A 53 18.89 13.11 11.94
C ARG A 53 18.95 14.03 10.73
N TYR A 54 19.18 13.46 9.55
CA TYR A 54 19.04 14.19 8.30
C TYR A 54 17.57 14.18 7.88
N PHE A 55 16.96 15.35 7.82
CA PHE A 55 15.64 15.53 7.20
C PHE A 55 15.83 15.58 5.68
N TYR A 56 15.64 14.46 5.03
CA TYR A 56 15.45 14.47 3.58
C TYR A 56 13.98 14.81 3.31
N MET A 57 13.76 15.95 2.66
CA MET A 57 12.45 16.28 2.11
C MET A 57 12.21 15.37 0.90
N ILE A 58 11.50 14.26 1.09
CA ILE A 58 11.01 13.50 -0.04
C ILE A 58 9.71 14.16 -0.47
N ASP A 59 9.67 14.55 -1.72
CA ASP A 59 8.40 14.93 -2.32
C ASP A 59 7.54 13.68 -2.52
N ILE A 60 6.69 13.39 -1.53
CA ILE A 60 5.75 12.26 -1.60
C ILE A 60 4.55 12.54 -2.51
N SER A 61 4.45 13.74 -3.10
CA SER A 61 3.29 14.14 -3.91
C SER A 61 3.10 13.25 -5.13
N GLN A 62 4.20 12.81 -5.76
CA GLN A 62 4.15 11.91 -6.90
C GLN A 62 3.66 10.50 -6.50
N TYR A 63 4.17 9.97 -5.40
CA TYR A 63 3.68 8.69 -4.86
C TYR A 63 2.22 8.79 -4.43
N LEU A 64 1.81 9.88 -3.79
CA LEU A 64 0.42 10.14 -3.42
C LEU A 64 -0.48 10.14 -4.66
N HIS A 65 -0.05 10.81 -5.75
CA HIS A 65 -0.79 10.84 -7.00
C HIS A 65 -1.02 9.43 -7.57
N VAL A 66 0.04 8.61 -7.63
CA VAL A 66 -0.07 7.25 -8.18
C VAL A 66 -0.91 6.35 -7.25
N GLN A 67 -0.73 6.48 -5.94
CA GLN A 67 -1.53 5.74 -4.96
C GLN A 67 -3.01 6.10 -5.03
N ASP A 68 -3.34 7.38 -5.22
CA ASP A 68 -4.74 7.83 -5.40
C ASP A 68 -5.36 7.26 -6.69
N ILE A 69 -4.57 7.05 -7.76
CA ILE A 69 -5.03 6.33 -8.95
C ILE A 69 -5.40 4.89 -8.58
N ALA A 70 -4.54 4.16 -7.87
CA ALA A 70 -4.83 2.79 -7.43
C ALA A 70 -6.09 2.71 -6.58
N LEU A 71 -6.20 3.56 -5.55
CA LEU A 71 -7.37 3.63 -4.67
C LEU A 71 -8.66 3.94 -5.43
N ARG A 72 -8.60 4.86 -6.42
CA ARG A 72 -9.74 5.19 -7.26
C ARG A 72 -10.17 4.00 -8.12
N VAL A 73 -9.22 3.26 -8.71
CA VAL A 73 -9.54 2.05 -9.47
C VAL A 73 -10.21 1.01 -8.59
N LEU A 74 -9.71 0.77 -7.36
CA LEU A 74 -10.33 -0.16 -6.40
C LEU A 74 -11.75 0.26 -5.99
N HIS A 75 -12.05 1.56 -5.97
CA HIS A 75 -13.41 2.04 -5.76
C HIS A 75 -14.29 1.82 -7.00
N ASP A 76 -13.81 2.23 -8.18
CA ASP A 76 -14.64 2.31 -9.39
C ASP A 76 -14.80 0.95 -10.10
N ILE A 77 -14.00 -0.07 -9.74
CA ILE A 77 -14.13 -1.45 -10.25
C ILE A 77 -15.34 -2.19 -9.67
N VAL A 78 -15.85 -1.76 -8.51
CA VAL A 78 -16.91 -2.47 -7.76
C VAL A 78 -18.11 -2.88 -8.60
N PRO A 79 -18.68 -2.06 -9.51
CA PRO A 79 -19.81 -2.46 -10.35
C PRO A 79 -19.50 -3.59 -11.36
N PHE A 80 -18.22 -3.86 -11.62
CA PHE A 80 -17.76 -4.89 -12.54
C PHE A 80 -17.47 -6.22 -11.82
N ILE A 81 -17.32 -6.21 -10.50
CA ILE A 81 -17.18 -7.42 -9.68
C ILE A 81 -18.58 -8.01 -9.44
N LYS A 82 -19.04 -8.82 -10.37
CA LYS A 82 -20.39 -9.41 -10.33
C LYS A 82 -20.40 -10.84 -10.88
N SER A 83 -21.39 -11.62 -10.46
CA SER A 83 -21.57 -12.99 -10.95
C SER A 83 -21.62 -13.05 -12.47
N GLY A 84 -20.84 -13.97 -13.03
CA GLY A 84 -20.70 -14.21 -14.46
C GLY A 84 -19.53 -13.50 -15.14
N ASN A 85 -19.01 -12.40 -14.59
CA ASN A 85 -17.73 -11.86 -15.03
C ASN A 85 -16.59 -12.75 -14.53
N THR A 86 -15.46 -12.74 -15.24
CA THR A 86 -14.29 -13.60 -14.95
C THR A 86 -13.13 -12.80 -14.34
N GLU A 87 -12.10 -13.50 -13.85
CA GLU A 87 -10.83 -12.85 -13.48
C GLU A 87 -10.30 -11.98 -14.61
N LEU A 88 -10.35 -12.51 -15.86
CA LEU A 88 -9.88 -11.82 -17.05
C LEU A 88 -10.68 -10.53 -17.28
N ASP A 89 -12.02 -10.60 -17.24
CA ASP A 89 -12.86 -9.41 -17.43
C ASP A 89 -12.55 -8.32 -16.39
N VAL A 90 -12.40 -8.71 -15.12
CA VAL A 90 -12.09 -7.74 -14.04
C VAL A 90 -10.68 -7.18 -14.19
N SER A 91 -9.69 -8.01 -14.54
CA SER A 91 -8.30 -7.57 -14.77
C SER A 91 -8.22 -6.59 -15.94
N ASP A 92 -8.94 -6.86 -17.04
CA ASP A 92 -8.99 -5.98 -18.21
C ASP A 92 -9.61 -4.61 -17.86
N VAL A 93 -10.71 -4.60 -17.09
CA VAL A 93 -11.34 -3.34 -16.66
C VAL A 93 -10.43 -2.58 -15.68
N CYS A 94 -9.75 -3.25 -14.75
CA CYS A 94 -8.77 -2.60 -13.87
C CYS A 94 -7.68 -1.90 -14.71
N THR A 95 -7.12 -2.61 -15.71
CA THR A 95 -6.09 -2.05 -16.59
C THR A 95 -6.61 -0.83 -17.35
N GLN A 96 -7.82 -0.89 -17.92
CA GLN A 96 -8.45 0.24 -18.61
C GLN A 96 -8.67 1.45 -17.69
N LEU A 97 -9.10 1.23 -16.44
CA LEU A 97 -9.28 2.29 -15.46
C LEU A 97 -7.94 2.92 -15.05
N LEU A 98 -6.88 2.09 -14.85
CA LEU A 98 -5.53 2.60 -14.56
C LEU A 98 -5.04 3.52 -15.70
N GLU A 99 -5.16 3.09 -16.96
CA GLU A 99 -4.81 3.89 -18.13
C GLU A 99 -5.64 5.18 -18.22
N GLN A 100 -6.95 5.09 -17.99
CA GLN A 100 -7.87 6.23 -17.99
C GLN A 100 -7.49 7.28 -16.94
N TYR A 101 -7.00 6.84 -15.77
CA TYR A 101 -6.59 7.74 -14.68
C TYR A 101 -5.12 8.18 -14.79
N GLY A 102 -4.40 7.75 -15.85
CA GLY A 102 -3.08 8.23 -16.19
C GLY A 102 -1.92 7.28 -15.87
N ALA A 103 -2.16 6.12 -15.26
CA ALA A 103 -1.14 5.10 -15.04
C ALA A 103 -1.15 4.10 -16.21
N LYS A 104 -0.25 4.30 -17.18
CA LYS A 104 -0.10 3.43 -18.35
C LYS A 104 0.93 2.34 -18.16
N ASP A 105 1.79 2.50 -17.17
CA ASP A 105 2.84 1.57 -16.81
C ASP A 105 2.54 0.90 -15.47
N CYS A 106 3.18 -0.24 -15.22
CA CYS A 106 3.15 -0.91 -13.93
C CYS A 106 4.57 -1.33 -13.52
N TRP A 107 4.83 -1.36 -12.22
CA TRP A 107 6.14 -1.68 -11.71
C TRP A 107 6.37 -3.18 -11.52
N TYR A 108 5.31 -3.98 -11.37
CA TYR A 108 5.40 -5.40 -11.00
C TYR A 108 5.23 -6.32 -12.21
N HIS A 109 6.33 -6.76 -12.83
CA HIS A 109 6.39 -7.81 -13.88
C HIS A 109 5.40 -7.66 -15.05
N ASN A 110 5.04 -6.43 -15.44
CA ASN A 110 4.00 -6.13 -16.43
C ASN A 110 2.61 -6.70 -16.06
N VAL A 111 2.30 -6.77 -14.77
CA VAL A 111 1.00 -7.16 -14.24
C VAL A 111 0.36 -5.94 -13.55
N PRO A 112 -0.42 -5.10 -14.26
CA PRO A 112 -1.02 -3.90 -13.68
C PRO A 112 -2.10 -4.23 -12.64
N ALA A 113 -2.77 -5.39 -12.79
CA ALA A 113 -3.78 -5.87 -11.87
C ALA A 113 -3.70 -7.41 -11.74
N LEU A 114 -3.46 -7.88 -10.52
CA LEU A 114 -3.54 -9.29 -10.15
C LEU A 114 -4.90 -9.54 -9.52
N VAL A 115 -5.77 -10.27 -10.24
CA VAL A 115 -7.14 -10.59 -9.82
C VAL A 115 -7.26 -12.08 -9.57
N LEU A 116 -7.78 -12.45 -8.41
CA LEU A 116 -8.05 -13.85 -8.07
C LEU A 116 -9.50 -14.02 -7.61
N VAL A 117 -10.15 -15.08 -8.05
CA VAL A 117 -11.56 -15.38 -7.79
C VAL A 117 -11.71 -16.71 -7.04
N GLY A 118 -12.59 -16.75 -6.06
CA GLY A 118 -12.97 -17.96 -5.35
C GLY A 118 -11.82 -18.60 -4.58
N GLU A 119 -11.62 -19.89 -4.75
CA GLU A 119 -10.54 -20.64 -4.10
C GLU A 119 -9.14 -20.16 -4.55
N ARG A 120 -9.04 -19.56 -5.72
CA ARG A 120 -7.78 -18.98 -6.19
C ARG A 120 -7.30 -17.81 -5.33
N THR A 121 -8.18 -17.17 -4.58
CA THR A 121 -7.79 -16.13 -3.61
C THR A 121 -6.82 -16.64 -2.53
N THR A 122 -6.70 -17.97 -2.37
CA THR A 122 -5.73 -18.58 -1.45
C THR A 122 -4.32 -18.72 -2.04
N LEU A 123 -4.12 -18.40 -3.30
CA LEU A 123 -2.84 -18.57 -3.99
C LEU A 123 -1.95 -17.34 -3.80
N SER A 124 -0.69 -17.57 -3.47
CA SER A 124 0.36 -16.56 -3.56
C SER A 124 1.13 -16.81 -4.85
N ILE A 125 0.83 -16.02 -5.89
CA ILE A 125 1.37 -16.22 -7.24
C ILE A 125 2.35 -15.09 -7.55
N PRO A 126 3.64 -15.39 -7.87
CA PRO A 126 4.57 -14.38 -8.35
C PRO A 126 4.06 -13.73 -9.66
N GLY A 127 4.28 -12.42 -9.83
CA GLY A 127 3.83 -11.71 -11.04
C GLY A 127 4.37 -12.29 -12.33
N THR A 128 5.58 -12.90 -12.32
CA THR A 128 6.15 -13.63 -13.47
C THR A 128 5.27 -14.79 -13.95
N ASP A 129 4.59 -15.44 -13.01
CA ASP A 129 3.81 -16.65 -13.24
C ASP A 129 2.30 -16.38 -13.33
N TYR A 130 1.88 -15.18 -12.90
CA TYR A 130 0.47 -14.81 -12.90
C TYR A 130 -0.06 -14.64 -14.34
N ARG A 131 -1.24 -15.19 -14.54
CA ARG A 131 -2.10 -14.93 -15.71
C ARG A 131 -3.55 -14.93 -15.22
N PRO A 132 -4.37 -13.93 -15.58
CA PRO A 132 -5.80 -13.97 -15.31
C PRO A 132 -6.44 -15.13 -16.07
N LEU A 133 -7.37 -15.80 -15.43
CA LEU A 133 -8.05 -16.97 -15.99
C LEU A 133 -9.50 -16.64 -16.35
N ASP A 134 -10.09 -17.47 -17.22
CA ASP A 134 -11.52 -17.48 -17.52
C ASP A 134 -12.29 -18.22 -16.42
N VAL A 135 -12.12 -17.74 -15.17
CA VAL A 135 -12.81 -18.25 -13.97
C VAL A 135 -13.90 -17.27 -13.60
N ALA A 136 -15.15 -17.70 -13.71
CA ALA A 136 -16.30 -16.85 -13.46
C ALA A 136 -16.53 -16.64 -11.94
N ILE A 137 -16.86 -15.40 -11.58
CA ILE A 137 -17.31 -15.03 -10.24
C ILE A 137 -18.68 -15.68 -9.99
N GLY A 138 -18.80 -16.42 -8.89
CA GLY A 138 -20.03 -17.05 -8.45
C GLY A 138 -21.02 -16.04 -7.81
N ALA A 139 -22.25 -16.51 -7.56
CA ALA A 139 -23.26 -15.68 -6.89
C ALA A 139 -22.89 -15.39 -5.41
N ASN A 140 -22.11 -16.26 -4.77
CA ASN A 140 -21.55 -16.08 -3.44
C ASN A 140 -20.07 -16.44 -3.52
N ASP A 141 -19.21 -15.44 -3.52
CA ASP A 141 -17.80 -15.59 -3.82
C ASP A 141 -16.93 -14.54 -3.12
N LEU A 142 -15.62 -14.66 -3.28
CA LEU A 142 -14.63 -13.68 -2.89
C LEU A 142 -13.75 -13.34 -4.09
N VAL A 143 -13.44 -12.07 -4.26
CA VAL A 143 -12.49 -11.57 -5.26
C VAL A 143 -11.42 -10.76 -4.56
N THR A 144 -10.15 -11.02 -4.87
CA THR A 144 -9.03 -10.17 -4.47
C THR A 144 -8.48 -9.46 -5.69
N ILE A 145 -8.18 -8.17 -5.55
CA ILE A 145 -7.55 -7.34 -6.57
C ILE A 145 -6.33 -6.67 -5.95
N ASP A 146 -5.20 -6.78 -6.63
CA ASP A 146 -3.92 -6.22 -6.25
C ASP A 146 -3.38 -5.42 -7.44
N LEU A 147 -3.12 -4.12 -7.24
CA LEU A 147 -2.78 -3.16 -8.28
C LEU A 147 -1.37 -2.63 -8.10
N SER A 148 -0.60 -2.58 -9.18
CA SER A 148 0.79 -2.14 -9.20
C SER A 148 1.05 -0.99 -10.21
N PRO A 149 0.27 0.11 -10.21
CA PRO A 149 0.47 1.19 -11.16
C PRO A 149 1.81 1.89 -10.99
N MET A 150 2.30 2.46 -12.10
CA MET A 150 3.49 3.31 -12.11
C MET A 150 3.25 4.53 -13.01
N VAL A 151 3.66 5.71 -12.53
CA VAL A 151 3.68 6.96 -13.31
C VAL A 151 5.03 7.63 -13.11
N ASP A 152 5.73 7.90 -14.20
CA ASP A 152 7.04 8.58 -14.19
C ASP A 152 8.09 7.92 -13.26
N GLY A 153 7.99 6.59 -13.09
CA GLY A 153 8.88 5.80 -12.21
C GLY A 153 8.48 5.79 -10.74
N PHE A 154 7.38 6.45 -10.35
CA PHE A 154 6.80 6.38 -9.01
C PHE A 154 5.77 5.25 -8.94
N TRP A 155 5.80 4.46 -7.87
CA TRP A 155 4.96 3.28 -7.70
C TRP A 155 3.77 3.57 -6.81
N GLY A 156 2.60 3.07 -7.23
CA GLY A 156 1.46 2.82 -6.35
C GLY A 156 1.35 1.33 -6.08
N ASP A 157 0.80 0.97 -4.93
CA ASP A 157 0.64 -0.43 -4.50
C ASP A 157 -0.54 -0.56 -3.55
N CYS A 158 -1.53 -1.36 -3.96
CA CYS A 158 -2.76 -1.42 -3.18
C CYS A 158 -3.58 -2.67 -3.51
N ALA A 159 -3.97 -3.44 -2.49
CA ALA A 159 -4.85 -4.58 -2.68
C ALA A 159 -6.11 -4.52 -1.81
N ARG A 160 -7.21 -5.07 -2.32
CA ARG A 160 -8.50 -5.23 -1.62
C ARG A 160 -9.16 -6.55 -1.93
N SER A 161 -9.91 -7.04 -0.95
CA SER A 161 -10.82 -8.17 -1.08
C SER A 161 -12.27 -7.68 -1.15
N TYR A 162 -13.08 -8.35 -1.97
CA TYR A 162 -14.49 -8.00 -2.20
C TYR A 162 -15.37 -9.25 -1.98
N ILE A 163 -16.32 -9.14 -1.07
CA ILE A 163 -17.32 -10.20 -0.85
C ILE A 163 -18.45 -10.03 -1.85
N VAL A 164 -18.67 -11.06 -2.67
CA VAL A 164 -19.83 -11.15 -3.57
C VAL A 164 -20.92 -11.96 -2.89
N GLU A 165 -22.13 -11.41 -2.81
CA GLU A 165 -23.32 -12.07 -2.28
C GLU A 165 -24.51 -11.74 -3.18
N PHE A 166 -25.29 -12.75 -3.54
CA PHE A 166 -26.38 -12.63 -4.52
C PHE A 166 -25.94 -11.99 -5.85
N GLY A 167 -24.72 -12.29 -6.28
CA GLY A 167 -24.18 -11.89 -7.57
C GLY A 167 -23.58 -10.47 -7.64
N SER A 168 -23.46 -9.75 -6.53
CA SER A 168 -22.86 -8.41 -6.50
C SER A 168 -22.05 -8.19 -5.22
N VAL A 169 -21.13 -7.23 -5.26
CA VAL A 169 -20.32 -6.83 -4.09
C VAL A 169 -21.22 -6.25 -3.01
N ARG A 170 -20.94 -6.64 -1.79
CA ARG A 170 -21.55 -6.06 -0.59
C ARG A 170 -20.53 -5.58 0.42
N SER A 171 -20.92 -4.61 1.23
CA SER A 171 -20.14 -4.20 2.37
C SER A 171 -20.05 -5.30 3.44
N PRO A 172 -18.94 -5.42 4.19
CA PRO A 172 -18.79 -6.34 5.30
C PRO A 172 -19.87 -6.14 6.36
N ARG A 173 -20.38 -7.26 6.92
CA ARG A 173 -21.35 -7.30 8.02
C ARG A 173 -20.80 -8.22 9.11
N LYS A 174 -21.13 -8.01 10.37
CA LYS A 174 -20.64 -8.86 11.48
C LYS A 174 -21.35 -10.23 11.54
N SER A 175 -21.48 -10.94 10.41
CA SER A 175 -22.37 -12.11 10.33
C SER A 175 -21.80 -13.36 9.67
N SER A 176 -20.68 -13.29 8.94
CA SER A 176 -20.13 -14.45 8.24
C SER A 176 -18.63 -14.62 8.49
N THR A 177 -18.09 -15.79 8.13
CA THR A 177 -16.66 -16.08 8.19
C THR A 177 -15.84 -15.11 7.31
N LEU A 178 -16.35 -14.74 6.13
CA LEU A 178 -15.71 -13.76 5.25
C LEU A 178 -15.69 -12.36 5.87
N ASP A 179 -16.82 -11.95 6.48
CA ASP A 179 -16.88 -10.68 7.20
C ASP A 179 -15.84 -10.61 8.32
N HIS A 180 -15.72 -11.71 9.09
CA HIS A 180 -14.72 -11.80 10.15
C HIS A 180 -13.29 -11.65 9.59
N GLY A 181 -13.00 -12.29 8.44
CA GLY A 181 -11.71 -12.14 7.78
C GLY A 181 -11.42 -10.71 7.32
N MET A 182 -12.39 -10.01 6.75
CA MET A 182 -12.27 -8.59 6.36
C MET A 182 -11.97 -7.70 7.57
N TYR A 183 -12.61 -7.96 8.72
CA TYR A 183 -12.30 -7.25 9.97
C TYR A 183 -10.92 -7.60 10.49
N THR A 184 -10.50 -8.87 10.42
CA THR A 184 -9.16 -9.29 10.84
C THR A 184 -8.07 -8.57 10.05
N GLU A 185 -8.22 -8.44 8.71
CA GLU A 185 -7.29 -7.65 7.89
C GLU A 185 -7.17 -6.20 8.40
N ARG A 186 -8.31 -5.55 8.64
CA ARG A 186 -8.33 -4.17 9.18
C ARG A 186 -7.67 -4.07 10.55
N GLU A 187 -7.94 -5.03 11.44
CA GLU A 187 -7.33 -5.09 12.78
C GLU A 187 -5.81 -5.25 12.70
N LEU A 188 -5.29 -6.06 11.76
CA LEU A 188 -3.85 -6.19 11.52
C LEU A 188 -3.23 -4.86 11.08
N HIS A 189 -3.89 -4.10 10.20
CA HIS A 189 -3.43 -2.78 9.78
C HIS A 189 -3.50 -1.75 10.93
N VAL A 190 -4.52 -1.81 11.78
CA VAL A 190 -4.61 -0.97 12.98
C VAL A 190 -3.47 -1.31 13.95
N LEU A 191 -3.27 -2.59 14.26
CA LEU A 191 -2.20 -3.07 15.13
C LEU A 191 -0.83 -2.63 14.61
N MET A 192 -0.55 -2.84 13.32
CA MET A 192 0.71 -2.42 12.71
C MET A 192 0.97 -0.94 12.94
N LYS A 193 -0.02 -0.08 12.74
CA LYS A 193 0.12 1.37 12.96
C LYS A 193 0.34 1.76 14.42
N GLU A 194 -0.16 0.95 15.37
CA GLU A 194 0.02 1.19 16.81
C GLU A 194 1.39 0.77 17.31
N ILE A 195 1.97 -0.29 16.73
CA ILE A 195 3.22 -0.90 17.24
C ILE A 195 4.47 -0.50 16.47
N ALA A 196 4.33 -0.16 15.19
CA ALA A 196 5.48 0.15 14.34
C ALA A 196 5.98 1.58 14.62
N THR A 197 7.29 1.68 14.85
CA THR A 197 8.04 2.93 14.98
C THR A 197 9.17 2.94 13.96
N PRO A 198 9.82 4.09 13.71
CA PRO A 198 11.00 4.11 12.84
C PRO A 198 12.12 3.14 13.27
N GLU A 199 12.20 2.80 14.55
CA GLU A 199 13.18 1.88 15.13
C GLU A 199 12.76 0.40 15.11
N THR A 200 11.53 0.11 14.69
CA THR A 200 11.07 -1.28 14.53
C THR A 200 11.76 -1.91 13.34
N SER A 201 12.45 -3.04 13.54
CA SER A 201 13.01 -3.80 12.43
C SER A 201 11.92 -4.53 11.63
N MET A 202 12.17 -4.78 10.36
CA MET A 202 11.27 -5.58 9.52
C MET A 202 11.05 -6.97 10.09
N HIS A 203 12.10 -7.59 10.71
CA HIS A 203 11.97 -8.86 11.40
C HIS A 203 11.06 -8.83 12.62
N GLU A 204 11.15 -7.78 13.45
CA GLU A 204 10.28 -7.63 14.63
C GLU A 204 8.81 -7.50 14.21
N LEU A 205 8.53 -6.64 13.21
CA LEU A 205 7.17 -6.49 12.67
C LEU A 205 6.67 -7.81 12.08
N TYR A 206 7.49 -8.48 11.24
CA TYR A 206 7.20 -9.81 10.69
C TYR A 206 6.83 -10.81 11.79
N SER A 207 7.65 -10.91 12.83
CA SER A 207 7.49 -11.91 13.88
C SER A 207 6.23 -11.68 14.71
N LEU A 208 5.94 -10.42 15.04
CA LEU A 208 4.78 -10.07 15.85
C LEU A 208 3.47 -10.26 15.08
N ILE A 209 3.42 -9.76 13.85
CA ILE A 209 2.19 -9.85 13.03
C ILE A 209 1.87 -11.29 12.66
N ASN A 210 2.86 -12.10 12.21
CA ASN A 210 2.60 -13.51 11.90
C ASN A 210 2.10 -14.29 13.12
N ARG A 211 2.68 -14.07 14.31
CA ARG A 211 2.17 -14.67 15.56
C ARG A 211 0.72 -14.21 15.86
N THR A 212 0.40 -12.96 15.60
CA THR A 212 -0.96 -12.43 15.79
C THR A 212 -1.94 -13.08 14.82
N ILE A 213 -1.57 -13.23 13.54
CA ILE A 213 -2.36 -13.94 12.53
C ILE A 213 -2.70 -15.36 13.01
N GLU A 214 -1.69 -16.11 13.48
CA GLU A 214 -1.89 -17.47 14.02
C GLU A 214 -2.80 -17.48 15.25
N THR A 215 -2.62 -16.54 16.18
CA THR A 215 -3.43 -16.42 17.41
C THR A 215 -4.89 -16.10 17.09
N MET A 216 -5.15 -15.36 16.02
CA MET A 216 -6.50 -15.07 15.52
C MET A 216 -7.15 -16.25 14.76
N GLY A 217 -6.43 -17.38 14.59
CA GLY A 217 -6.93 -18.58 13.89
C GLY A 217 -6.80 -18.53 12.38
N TYR A 218 -5.90 -17.69 11.88
CA TYR A 218 -5.54 -17.56 10.47
C TYR A 218 -4.13 -18.09 10.20
N LYS A 219 -3.80 -18.26 8.93
CA LYS A 219 -2.45 -18.50 8.43
C LYS A 219 -2.11 -17.40 7.42
N ASN A 220 -0.86 -16.99 7.38
CA ASN A 220 -0.32 -16.16 6.31
C ASN A 220 -0.16 -17.05 5.06
N LEU A 221 -0.65 -16.57 3.92
CA LEU A 221 -0.64 -17.29 2.65
C LEU A 221 0.56 -16.94 1.78
N ASP A 222 1.29 -15.85 2.09
CA ASP A 222 2.52 -15.55 1.38
C ASP A 222 3.52 -16.70 1.52
N PHE A 223 4.13 -17.13 0.42
CA PHE A 223 4.99 -18.32 0.38
C PHE A 223 6.27 -18.21 1.21
N ARG A 224 6.67 -16.99 1.60
CA ARG A 224 7.77 -16.70 2.53
C ARG A 224 7.27 -16.23 3.90
N GLY A 225 5.96 -16.09 4.07
CA GLY A 225 5.34 -15.45 5.22
C GLY A 225 5.54 -13.93 5.26
N ASN A 226 5.97 -13.33 4.17
CA ASN A 226 6.22 -11.91 3.98
C ASN A 226 4.94 -11.09 4.27
N LEU A 227 5.12 -9.86 4.71
CA LEU A 227 4.03 -8.96 5.10
C LEU A 227 4.09 -7.60 4.40
N GLY A 228 4.98 -7.46 3.41
CA GLY A 228 5.18 -6.22 2.69
C GLY A 228 6.63 -5.95 2.33
N HIS A 229 6.87 -4.81 1.71
CA HIS A 229 8.20 -4.42 1.25
C HIS A 229 8.35 -2.88 1.20
N SER A 230 9.59 -2.41 1.10
CA SER A 230 9.86 -1.00 0.83
C SER A 230 9.47 -0.62 -0.59
N ILE A 231 9.03 0.63 -0.79
CA ILE A 231 8.85 1.22 -2.12
C ILE A 231 10.18 1.81 -2.54
N GLU A 232 10.74 1.32 -3.63
CA GLU A 232 12.07 1.67 -4.11
C GLU A 232 12.01 2.20 -5.56
N LYS A 233 13.16 2.56 -6.10
CA LYS A 233 13.25 2.96 -7.50
C LYS A 233 13.30 1.77 -8.45
N TYR A 234 13.90 0.66 -8.01
CA TYR A 234 14.06 -0.55 -8.79
C TYR A 234 13.52 -1.76 -8.04
N LEU A 235 12.95 -2.69 -8.78
CA LEU A 235 12.30 -3.89 -8.27
C LEU A 235 13.22 -4.70 -7.33
N ASP A 236 14.48 -4.84 -7.71
CA ASP A 236 15.47 -5.66 -7.00
C ASP A 236 16.01 -5.01 -5.72
N ASP A 237 15.77 -3.70 -5.52
CA ASP A 237 16.21 -2.96 -4.33
C ASP A 237 15.25 -3.10 -3.15
N ARG A 238 14.10 -3.76 -3.35
CA ARG A 238 13.08 -3.92 -2.31
C ARG A 238 13.61 -4.67 -1.10
N ARG A 239 13.30 -4.14 0.06
CA ARG A 239 13.54 -4.75 1.37
C ARG A 239 12.22 -5.25 1.91
N TYR A 240 12.17 -6.52 2.30
CA TYR A 240 10.93 -7.20 2.66
C TYR A 240 10.71 -7.26 4.16
N ILE A 241 9.46 -7.12 4.59
CA ILE A 241 9.02 -7.41 5.97
C ILE A 241 8.99 -8.94 6.11
N GLU A 242 10.15 -9.52 6.37
CA GLU A 242 10.38 -10.97 6.41
C GLU A 242 11.32 -11.40 7.54
N ALA A 243 11.42 -12.72 7.74
CA ALA A 243 12.30 -13.29 8.75
C ALA A 243 13.76 -12.87 8.55
N ASN A 244 14.43 -12.54 9.66
CA ASN A 244 15.85 -12.17 9.72
C ASN A 244 16.23 -10.82 9.04
N ASN A 245 15.32 -10.07 8.49
CA ASN A 245 15.60 -8.75 7.96
C ASN A 245 15.69 -7.71 9.10
N GLN A 246 16.91 -7.25 9.37
CA GLN A 246 17.20 -6.28 10.45
C GLN A 246 17.11 -4.81 9.99
N THR A 247 16.70 -4.54 8.75
CA THR A 247 16.45 -3.18 8.28
C THR A 247 15.37 -2.52 9.13
N MET A 248 15.60 -1.31 9.60
CA MET A 248 14.60 -0.54 10.33
C MET A 248 13.55 0.02 9.38
N LEU A 249 12.31 0.06 9.80
CA LEU A 249 11.23 0.65 8.99
C LEU A 249 11.50 2.13 8.68
N GLY A 250 12.14 2.86 9.60
CA GLY A 250 12.55 4.24 9.40
C GLY A 250 13.67 4.44 8.37
N ASP A 251 14.35 3.36 7.94
CA ASP A 251 15.32 3.41 6.83
C ASP A 251 14.63 3.31 5.46
N CYS A 252 13.32 3.12 5.43
CA CYS A 252 12.49 3.13 4.24
C CYS A 252 11.68 4.43 4.18
N ASN A 253 11.67 5.07 3.01
CA ASN A 253 10.85 6.27 2.80
C ASN A 253 9.36 5.95 2.85
N LEU A 254 9.02 4.86 2.15
CA LEU A 254 7.69 4.30 2.03
C LEU A 254 7.81 2.77 2.12
N PHE A 255 6.82 2.13 2.70
CA PHE A 255 6.73 0.68 2.76
C PHE A 255 5.29 0.21 2.60
N THR A 256 5.07 -0.96 2.01
CA THR A 256 3.76 -1.62 2.00
C THR A 256 3.56 -2.42 3.28
N PHE A 257 2.29 -2.59 3.66
CA PHE A 257 1.86 -3.62 4.59
C PHE A 257 0.69 -4.35 3.95
N GLU A 258 0.87 -5.67 3.72
CA GLU A 258 0.04 -6.46 2.81
C GLU A 258 -0.25 -7.88 3.33
N PRO A 259 -0.76 -8.08 4.54
CA PRO A 259 -1.11 -9.41 5.01
C PRO A 259 -2.02 -10.10 3.98
N HIS A 260 -1.71 -11.34 3.65
CA HIS A 260 -2.56 -12.22 2.85
C HIS A 260 -2.95 -13.40 3.72
N ILE A 261 -4.18 -13.41 4.22
CA ILE A 261 -4.58 -14.34 5.27
C ILE A 261 -5.70 -15.29 4.81
N CYS A 262 -5.68 -16.50 5.36
CA CYS A 262 -6.75 -17.46 5.22
C CYS A 262 -7.03 -18.09 6.57
N ARG A 263 -8.29 -18.19 6.94
CA ARG A 263 -8.70 -18.97 8.10
C ARG A 263 -8.37 -20.46 7.87
N THR A 264 -7.93 -21.16 8.88
CA THR A 264 -7.41 -22.53 8.75
C THR A 264 -8.44 -23.54 8.19
N ASP A 265 -9.73 -23.25 8.35
CA ASP A 265 -10.87 -24.07 7.86
C ASP A 265 -11.57 -23.44 6.64
N SER A 266 -10.99 -22.42 6.01
CA SER A 266 -11.57 -21.72 4.88
C SER A 266 -10.89 -22.09 3.56
N ARG A 267 -11.63 -21.89 2.47
CA ARG A 267 -11.16 -22.00 1.09
C ARG A 267 -10.93 -20.64 0.43
N TRP A 268 -11.02 -19.57 1.17
CA TRP A 268 -10.86 -18.20 0.68
C TRP A 268 -9.74 -17.46 1.40
N GLY A 269 -8.89 -16.83 0.63
CA GLY A 269 -7.82 -15.94 1.11
C GLY A 269 -8.26 -14.49 1.01
N LEU A 270 -7.94 -13.70 2.01
CA LEU A 270 -8.21 -12.26 2.05
C LEU A 270 -6.89 -11.50 1.99
N LYS A 271 -6.88 -10.40 1.26
CA LYS A 271 -5.71 -9.50 1.17
C LYS A 271 -6.17 -8.06 1.29
N MET A 272 -5.48 -7.30 2.12
CA MET A 272 -5.56 -5.85 2.18
C MET A 272 -4.14 -5.30 2.17
N GLU A 273 -3.89 -4.31 1.33
CA GLU A 273 -2.60 -3.68 1.19
C GLU A 273 -2.72 -2.18 1.09
N ASN A 274 -1.81 -1.47 1.75
CA ASN A 274 -1.61 -0.04 1.61
C ASN A 274 -0.12 0.29 1.69
N ILE A 275 0.27 1.40 1.07
CA ILE A 275 1.56 2.04 1.30
C ILE A 275 1.47 2.89 2.56
N TYR A 276 2.55 2.90 3.35
CA TYR A 276 2.70 3.69 4.57
C TYR A 276 4.02 4.46 4.57
N TYR A 277 4.05 5.51 5.39
CA TYR A 277 5.25 6.29 5.71
C TYR A 277 5.18 6.78 7.15
N PHE A 278 6.31 7.31 7.65
CA PHE A 278 6.34 7.95 8.97
C PHE A 278 6.15 9.46 8.83
N GLU A 279 5.14 10.00 9.51
CA GLU A 279 4.91 11.43 9.72
C GLU A 279 4.98 11.70 11.22
N ASP A 280 5.95 12.50 11.67
CA ASP A 280 6.22 12.73 13.10
C ASP A 280 6.29 11.43 13.93
N GLU A 281 7.07 10.47 13.44
CA GLU A 281 7.27 9.13 14.04
C GLU A 281 6.01 8.23 14.05
N LYS A 282 4.91 8.67 13.48
CA LYS A 282 3.67 7.90 13.38
C LYS A 282 3.49 7.30 11.99
N VAL A 283 3.05 6.05 11.96
CA VAL A 283 2.71 5.37 10.71
C VAL A 283 1.45 5.99 10.13
N THR A 284 1.58 6.57 8.93
CA THR A 284 0.51 7.24 8.20
C THR A 284 0.27 6.53 6.85
N PRO A 285 -0.97 6.19 6.49
CA PRO A 285 -1.24 5.60 5.18
C PRO A 285 -1.07 6.65 4.08
N LEU A 286 -0.48 6.25 2.96
CA LEU A 286 -0.37 7.06 1.75
C LEU A 286 -1.68 6.97 0.96
N GLY A 287 -2.32 8.11 0.71
CA GLY A 287 -3.57 8.20 -0.05
C GLY A 287 -4.43 9.35 0.45
N SER A 288 -5.27 9.88 -0.43
CA SER A 288 -6.27 10.88 -0.03
C SER A 288 -7.26 10.28 0.97
N PRO A 289 -7.59 10.96 2.09
CA PRO A 289 -8.45 10.40 3.14
C PRO A 289 -9.78 9.87 2.62
N GLN A 290 -10.41 10.58 1.68
CA GLN A 290 -11.70 10.19 1.08
C GLN A 290 -11.61 8.88 0.29
N LEU A 291 -10.50 8.66 -0.44
CA LEU A 291 -10.30 7.43 -1.20
C LEU A 291 -9.93 6.26 -0.27
N LEU A 292 -9.09 6.50 0.74
CA LEU A 292 -8.78 5.50 1.75
C LEU A 292 -10.06 5.04 2.48
N GLU A 293 -10.95 5.96 2.84
CA GLU A 293 -12.23 5.65 3.48
C GLU A 293 -13.17 4.87 2.54
N ALA A 294 -13.25 5.27 1.26
CA ALA A 294 -14.14 4.66 0.28
C ALA A 294 -13.82 3.18 -0.02
N VAL A 295 -12.56 2.77 0.15
CA VAL A 295 -12.09 1.39 -0.12
C VAL A 295 -11.70 0.60 1.14
N SER A 296 -12.03 1.13 2.33
CA SER A 296 -11.69 0.52 3.64
C SER A 296 -12.71 -0.53 4.09
#